data_23d65985425d8f1bdfc4c7a782172493
#
_entry.id   23d65985425d8f1bdfc4c7a782172493
#
_cell.length_a   1.000
_cell.length_b   1.000
_cell.length_c   1.000
_cell.angle_alpha   90.00
_cell.angle_beta   90.00
_cell.angle_gamma   90.00
#
_symmetry.space_group_name_H-M   'P 1'
#
loop_
_entity.id
_entity.type
_entity.pdbx_description
1 polymer ?
#
loop_
_entity_poly.entity_id
_entity_poly.type
_entity_poly.pdbx_seq_one_letter_code
_entity_poly.pdbx_strand_id
1 'polypeptide(L)'
;MRDSASKTLFPDLRDEPDTSTISSAAPAPLADRMRPRTLEEFVGQEQLVGEGRVLRRLIQGAGTLPSMIFWGPPGTGKTTLARLLAERTNASFVALSAVFSGVKDLRSAIAEARLDRRRGRRTILFVDEIHRFNKAQQDALLPAVEDGTVTLIGATTENPSFEVISALLSRSRILTLNPLSEKEVETIIRRALANEERGLATLHPEISDQLIQRLANSAGGDARMALAALEAAVESTKPDKRGERVITDETLVEALGRAQFAYDKGGEEHYNLASALIKSLRNSDVNASLYWLARMIEGGADPVFIVRRLCILASEDIGLADPQAMVQAAAAAEIVQLIGMPEGLFPLTQATIYLARAPKSNAVLRAYSAANKDAVETAREPVPLHLRNAVTPLMKHLGYGKEYRYVHNDAAAKDEMNSLPEKLRGKVYFESDQTTEDTEKDK
;
A
#
# COMPACT_ATOMS: atom_id res chain seq x y z
N MET A 1 62.31 29.10 -20.35
CA MET A 1 62.26 27.75 -20.98
C MET A 1 61.27 26.88 -20.25
N ARG A 2 60.32 26.35 -21.02
CA ARG A 2 59.33 25.35 -20.74
C ARG A 2 58.04 25.79 -19.99
N ASP A 3 57.09 26.23 -20.82
CA ASP A 3 55.67 26.14 -20.60
C ASP A 3 55.23 24.74 -20.23
N SER A 4 54.38 24.63 -19.24
CA SER A 4 53.55 23.43 -19.04
C SER A 4 52.10 23.84 -19.07
N ALA A 5 51.52 23.62 -20.26
CA ALA A 5 50.11 23.78 -20.52
C ALA A 5 49.28 22.80 -19.67
N SER A 6 48.40 23.31 -18.83
CA SER A 6 47.37 22.52 -18.16
C SER A 6 46.27 22.15 -19.20
N LYS A 7 46.17 20.87 -19.48
CA LYS A 7 45.05 20.31 -20.28
C LYS A 7 43.81 20.32 -19.42
N THR A 8 42.82 21.18 -19.78
CA THR A 8 41.47 21.13 -19.31
C THR A 8 40.79 19.84 -19.76
N LEU A 9 40.23 19.09 -18.79
CA LEU A 9 39.66 17.77 -18.97
C LEU A 9 38.18 17.75 -19.43
N PHE A 10 37.62 18.91 -19.80
CA PHE A 10 36.23 19.01 -20.28
C PHE A 10 36.23 19.81 -21.59
N PRO A 11 35.72 19.25 -22.71
CA PRO A 11 35.49 20.01 -23.91
C PRO A 11 34.32 20.98 -23.72
N ASP A 12 34.43 22.19 -24.30
CA ASP A 12 33.40 23.22 -24.36
C ASP A 12 32.14 22.67 -25.05
N LEU A 13 31.04 22.57 -24.29
CA LEU A 13 29.70 22.28 -24.82
C LEU A 13 29.05 23.57 -25.35
N ARG A 14 29.53 24.04 -26.50
CA ARG A 14 28.88 25.05 -27.34
C ARG A 14 28.89 24.59 -28.79
N ASP A 15 28.28 23.46 -29.04
CA ASP A 15 27.80 23.07 -30.35
C ASP A 15 26.28 22.87 -30.24
N GLU A 16 25.55 23.71 -31.01
CA GLU A 16 24.13 23.54 -31.19
C GLU A 16 23.86 22.16 -31.75
N PRO A 17 22.87 21.39 -31.23
CA PRO A 17 22.59 20.08 -31.82
C PRO A 17 21.98 20.27 -33.22
N ASP A 18 22.68 19.74 -34.20
CA ASP A 18 22.22 19.52 -35.57
C ASP A 18 20.87 18.77 -35.56
N THR A 19 19.82 19.43 -36.00
CA THR A 19 18.42 18.96 -35.99
C THR A 19 18.09 17.90 -37.02
N SER A 20 19.06 17.07 -37.46
CA SER A 20 18.87 16.10 -38.54
C SER A 20 19.04 14.62 -38.13
N THR A 21 19.08 14.24 -36.86
CA THR A 21 18.94 12.85 -36.46
C THR A 21 17.66 12.66 -35.66
N ILE A 22 16.56 12.36 -36.34
CA ILE A 22 15.35 11.79 -35.73
C ILE A 22 15.75 10.43 -35.18
N SER A 23 16.17 10.41 -33.92
CA SER A 23 16.24 9.19 -33.11
C SER A 23 14.83 8.61 -33.07
N SER A 24 14.62 7.43 -33.66
CA SER A 24 13.40 6.64 -33.54
C SER A 24 13.28 6.12 -32.08
N ALA A 25 12.96 7.01 -31.16
CA ALA A 25 12.54 6.60 -29.84
C ALA A 25 11.25 5.78 -30.01
N ALA A 26 11.19 4.60 -29.43
CA ALA A 26 9.98 3.79 -29.42
C ALA A 26 8.79 4.66 -28.96
N PRO A 27 7.62 4.54 -29.59
CA PRO A 27 6.47 5.33 -29.20
C PRO A 27 6.13 5.09 -27.73
N ALA A 28 5.66 6.13 -27.03
CA ALA A 28 5.22 6.01 -25.66
C ALA A 28 4.15 4.89 -25.52
N PRO A 29 4.08 4.17 -24.40
CA PRO A 29 3.09 3.11 -24.19
C PRO A 29 1.65 3.59 -24.46
N LEU A 30 0.82 2.72 -25.00
CA LEU A 30 -0.57 3.04 -25.37
C LEU A 30 -1.35 3.68 -24.20
N ALA A 31 -1.14 3.20 -23.00
CA ALA A 31 -1.77 3.76 -21.80
C ALA A 31 -1.41 5.25 -21.58
N ASP A 32 -0.22 5.67 -21.92
CA ASP A 32 0.19 7.07 -21.84
C ASP A 32 -0.31 7.89 -23.02
N ARG A 33 -0.28 7.33 -24.24
CA ARG A 33 -0.81 7.98 -25.44
C ARG A 33 -2.31 8.21 -25.37
N MET A 34 -3.06 7.24 -24.83
CA MET A 34 -4.52 7.28 -24.67
C MET A 34 -4.97 8.03 -23.41
N ARG A 35 -4.06 8.63 -22.66
CA ARG A 35 -4.42 9.40 -21.46
C ARG A 35 -5.42 10.52 -21.82
N PRO A 36 -6.59 10.60 -21.13
CA PRO A 36 -7.58 11.65 -21.34
C PRO A 36 -6.98 13.05 -21.29
N ARG A 37 -7.31 13.88 -22.27
CA ARG A 37 -6.90 15.29 -22.38
C ARG A 37 -8.00 16.24 -21.89
N THR A 38 -9.24 15.74 -21.79
CA THR A 38 -10.36 16.52 -21.29
C THR A 38 -11.19 15.70 -20.31
N LEU A 39 -12.08 16.35 -19.54
CA LEU A 39 -12.99 15.63 -18.63
C LEU A 39 -14.01 14.79 -19.40
N GLU A 40 -14.37 15.18 -20.60
CA GLU A 40 -15.29 14.45 -21.46
C GLU A 40 -14.67 13.13 -21.98
N GLU A 41 -13.36 13.11 -22.12
CA GLU A 41 -12.61 11.88 -22.42
C GLU A 41 -12.44 11.00 -21.19
N PHE A 42 -12.51 11.57 -19.97
CA PHE A 42 -12.30 10.83 -18.74
C PHE A 42 -13.47 9.88 -18.46
N VAL A 43 -13.19 8.59 -18.42
CA VAL A 43 -14.19 7.52 -18.24
C VAL A 43 -14.27 7.12 -16.79
N GLY A 44 -15.48 6.96 -16.28
CA GLY A 44 -15.73 6.53 -14.90
C GLY A 44 -15.64 7.64 -13.86
N GLN A 45 -15.69 7.24 -12.60
CA GLN A 45 -15.64 8.11 -11.43
C GLN A 45 -16.79 9.15 -11.38
N GLU A 46 -17.97 8.79 -11.86
CA GLU A 46 -19.14 9.67 -11.90
C GLU A 46 -19.50 10.28 -10.54
N GLN A 47 -19.20 9.58 -9.45
CA GLN A 47 -19.39 10.07 -8.08
C GLN A 47 -18.49 11.29 -7.76
N LEU A 48 -17.39 11.50 -8.50
CA LEU A 48 -16.44 12.59 -8.32
C LEU A 48 -16.58 13.68 -9.39
N VAL A 49 -16.68 13.28 -10.68
CA VAL A 49 -16.62 14.16 -11.83
C VAL A 49 -17.97 14.35 -12.56
N GLY A 50 -19.01 13.60 -12.18
CA GLY A 50 -20.35 13.72 -12.73
C GLY A 50 -20.98 15.10 -12.53
N GLU A 51 -22.11 15.39 -13.17
CA GLU A 51 -22.81 16.67 -13.04
C GLU A 51 -23.15 17.00 -11.59
N GLY A 52 -22.86 18.23 -11.18
CA GLY A 52 -23.08 18.71 -9.82
C GLY A 52 -22.19 18.11 -8.75
N ARG A 53 -21.20 17.28 -9.09
CA ARG A 53 -20.27 16.65 -8.15
C ARG A 53 -19.13 17.60 -7.76
N VAL A 54 -18.45 17.23 -6.66
CA VAL A 54 -17.48 18.11 -5.98
C VAL A 54 -16.36 18.56 -6.91
N LEU A 55 -15.72 17.63 -7.64
CA LEU A 55 -14.62 18.00 -8.53
C LEU A 55 -15.08 18.81 -9.72
N ARG A 56 -16.23 18.47 -10.32
CA ARG A 56 -16.77 19.24 -11.45
C ARG A 56 -17.10 20.67 -11.06
N ARG A 57 -17.68 20.89 -9.87
CA ARG A 57 -17.92 22.23 -9.33
C ARG A 57 -16.64 23.00 -9.06
N LEU A 58 -15.60 22.35 -8.54
CA LEU A 58 -14.29 22.96 -8.31
C LEU A 58 -13.60 23.38 -9.61
N ILE A 59 -13.77 22.59 -10.67
CA ILE A 59 -13.22 22.87 -12.01
C ILE A 59 -13.99 24.00 -12.71
N GLN A 60 -15.30 24.08 -12.54
CA GLN A 60 -16.17 25.08 -13.17
C GLN A 60 -16.18 26.42 -12.41
N GLY A 61 -15.84 26.40 -11.12
CA GLY A 61 -15.80 27.58 -10.27
C GLY A 61 -14.46 28.30 -10.37
N ALA A 62 -14.48 29.64 -10.22
CA ALA A 62 -13.27 30.46 -10.14
C ALA A 62 -12.48 30.30 -8.82
N GLY A 63 -12.76 29.25 -8.05
CA GLY A 63 -12.21 28.98 -6.73
C GLY A 63 -10.80 28.37 -6.72
N THR A 64 -10.15 28.42 -5.56
CA THR A 64 -8.88 27.71 -5.29
C THR A 64 -9.17 26.23 -5.06
N LEU A 65 -8.42 25.36 -5.72
CA LEU A 65 -8.47 23.92 -5.42
C LEU A 65 -7.94 23.69 -4.01
N PRO A 66 -8.64 22.93 -3.15
CA PRO A 66 -8.08 22.46 -1.89
C PRO A 66 -7.02 21.38 -2.15
N SER A 67 -6.13 21.17 -1.20
CA SER A 67 -5.27 19.98 -1.22
C SER A 67 -6.12 18.70 -1.10
N MET A 68 -5.71 17.64 -1.78
CA MET A 68 -6.49 16.41 -1.92
C MET A 68 -5.58 15.18 -1.83
N ILE A 69 -6.14 14.09 -1.36
CA ILE A 69 -5.54 12.76 -1.44
C ILE A 69 -6.46 11.88 -2.30
N PHE A 70 -5.95 11.41 -3.43
CA PHE A 70 -6.62 10.46 -4.31
C PHE A 70 -6.29 9.05 -3.88
N TRP A 71 -7.27 8.34 -3.37
CA TRP A 71 -7.13 6.97 -2.92
C TRP A 71 -7.91 6.01 -3.83
N GLY A 72 -7.29 4.91 -4.21
CA GLY A 72 -7.95 3.87 -5.01
C GLY A 72 -6.96 2.99 -5.77
N PRO A 73 -7.43 1.89 -6.38
CA PRO A 73 -6.60 0.92 -7.08
C PRO A 73 -5.79 1.52 -8.23
N PRO A 74 -4.76 0.82 -8.73
CA PRO A 74 -4.02 1.25 -9.91
C PRO A 74 -4.94 1.34 -11.14
N GLY A 75 -4.55 2.12 -12.14
CA GLY A 75 -5.28 2.27 -13.40
C GLY A 75 -6.62 3.00 -13.35
N THR A 76 -7.06 3.49 -12.20
CA THR A 76 -8.35 4.20 -12.01
C THR A 76 -8.34 5.68 -12.44
N GLY A 77 -7.19 6.20 -12.87
CA GLY A 77 -7.07 7.56 -13.41
C GLY A 77 -6.61 8.62 -12.43
N LYS A 78 -6.04 8.29 -11.24
CA LYS A 78 -5.55 9.26 -10.22
C LYS A 78 -4.64 10.35 -10.81
N THR A 79 -3.57 9.93 -11.48
CA THR A 79 -2.60 10.86 -12.11
C THR A 79 -3.21 11.66 -13.25
N THR A 80 -4.09 11.03 -14.03
CA THR A 80 -4.81 11.68 -15.13
C THR A 80 -5.73 12.78 -14.62
N LEU A 81 -6.50 12.47 -13.57
CA LEU A 81 -7.41 13.44 -12.96
C LEU A 81 -6.65 14.63 -12.36
N ALA A 82 -5.50 14.39 -11.72
CA ALA A 82 -4.65 15.46 -11.19
C ALA A 82 -4.14 16.40 -12.29
N ARG A 83 -3.74 15.86 -13.45
CA ARG A 83 -3.32 16.65 -14.62
C ARG A 83 -4.46 17.49 -15.21
N LEU A 84 -5.63 16.88 -15.38
CA LEU A 84 -6.83 17.58 -15.87
C LEU A 84 -7.24 18.74 -14.96
N LEU A 85 -7.13 18.55 -13.64
CA LEU A 85 -7.35 19.63 -12.66
C LEU A 85 -6.35 20.78 -12.81
N ALA A 86 -5.07 20.46 -13.03
CA ALA A 86 -4.03 21.45 -13.20
C ALA A 86 -4.25 22.29 -14.49
N GLU A 87 -4.53 21.63 -15.60
CA GLU A 87 -4.81 22.27 -16.89
C GLU A 87 -6.03 23.21 -16.79
N ARG A 88 -7.12 22.74 -16.21
CA ARG A 88 -8.35 23.52 -16.07
C ARG A 88 -8.22 24.72 -15.13
N THR A 89 -7.30 24.67 -14.17
CA THR A 89 -7.07 25.77 -13.23
C THR A 89 -5.90 26.67 -13.62
N ASN A 90 -5.30 26.41 -14.78
CA ASN A 90 -4.10 27.11 -15.28
C ASN A 90 -2.97 27.16 -14.24
N ALA A 91 -2.78 26.05 -13.54
CA ALA A 91 -1.74 25.89 -12.54
C ALA A 91 -0.52 25.16 -13.12
N SER A 92 0.67 25.51 -12.65
CA SER A 92 1.87 24.70 -12.91
C SER A 92 1.69 23.30 -12.30
N PHE A 93 2.01 22.24 -13.04
CA PHE A 93 1.92 20.87 -12.56
C PHE A 93 3.31 20.29 -12.34
N VAL A 94 3.67 20.08 -11.08
CA VAL A 94 4.94 19.44 -10.69
C VAL A 94 4.64 18.06 -10.15
N ALA A 95 5.17 17.03 -10.81
CA ALA A 95 4.96 15.64 -10.41
C ALA A 95 6.22 15.07 -9.75
N LEU A 96 6.06 14.49 -8.58
CA LEU A 96 7.07 13.73 -7.86
C LEU A 96 6.58 12.29 -7.67
N SER A 97 7.48 11.33 -7.82
CA SER A 97 7.22 9.93 -7.43
C SER A 97 7.85 9.69 -6.07
N ALA A 98 7.05 9.32 -5.07
CA ALA A 98 7.57 9.05 -3.74
C ALA A 98 8.54 7.86 -3.69
N VAL A 99 8.51 6.99 -4.73
CA VAL A 99 9.45 5.87 -4.87
C VAL A 99 10.86 6.33 -5.25
N PHE A 100 10.98 7.37 -6.10
CA PHE A 100 12.26 7.81 -6.65
C PHE A 100 12.73 9.16 -6.12
N SER A 101 11.82 9.98 -5.56
CA SER A 101 12.13 11.34 -5.12
C SER A 101 12.57 11.40 -3.66
N GLY A 102 13.66 12.11 -3.42
CA GLY A 102 14.19 12.36 -2.08
C GLY A 102 13.74 13.72 -1.49
N VAL A 103 14.18 14.01 -0.27
CA VAL A 103 13.93 15.31 0.41
C VAL A 103 14.49 16.48 -0.40
N LYS A 104 15.56 16.26 -1.16
CA LYS A 104 16.18 17.31 -2.01
C LYS A 104 15.24 17.71 -3.15
N ASP A 105 14.64 16.72 -3.82
CA ASP A 105 13.73 16.94 -4.95
C ASP A 105 12.46 17.67 -4.47
N LEU A 106 11.96 17.26 -3.32
CA LEU A 106 10.82 17.90 -2.67
C LEU A 106 11.10 19.37 -2.34
N ARG A 107 12.26 19.66 -1.76
CA ARG A 107 12.65 21.06 -1.46
C ARG A 107 12.83 21.89 -2.73
N SER A 108 13.39 21.31 -3.79
CA SER A 108 13.52 21.98 -5.09
C SER A 108 12.16 22.33 -5.67
N ALA A 109 11.22 21.39 -5.69
CA ALA A 109 9.85 21.59 -6.17
C ALA A 109 9.12 22.70 -5.39
N ILE A 110 9.26 22.72 -4.06
CA ILE A 110 8.69 23.76 -3.21
C ILE A 110 9.35 25.12 -3.48
N ALA A 111 10.66 25.17 -3.69
CA ALA A 111 11.36 26.42 -4.02
C ALA A 111 10.90 27.01 -5.37
N GLU A 112 10.71 26.16 -6.38
CA GLU A 112 10.18 26.53 -7.68
C GLU A 112 8.72 27.05 -7.56
N ALA A 113 7.88 26.34 -6.80
CA ALA A 113 6.51 26.77 -6.52
C ALA A 113 6.45 28.18 -5.83
N ARG A 114 7.40 28.48 -4.95
CA ARG A 114 7.51 29.82 -4.36
C ARG A 114 7.84 30.92 -5.39
N LEU A 115 8.68 30.59 -6.37
CA LEU A 115 8.98 31.52 -7.48
C LEU A 115 7.76 31.72 -8.37
N ASP A 116 7.04 30.65 -8.70
CA ASP A 116 5.81 30.72 -9.47
C ASP A 116 4.75 31.56 -8.77
N ARG A 117 4.57 31.35 -7.46
CA ARG A 117 3.63 32.17 -6.65
C ARG A 117 3.95 33.67 -6.69
N ARG A 118 5.24 34.04 -6.64
CA ARG A 118 5.66 35.46 -6.78
C ARG A 118 5.30 36.06 -8.15
N ARG A 119 5.16 35.20 -9.18
CA ARG A 119 4.73 35.55 -10.54
C ARG A 119 3.21 35.50 -10.72
N GLY A 120 2.45 35.27 -9.62
CA GLY A 120 1.00 35.10 -9.66
C GLY A 120 0.51 33.78 -10.21
N ARG A 121 1.40 32.79 -10.36
CA ARG A 121 1.05 31.44 -10.85
C ARG A 121 0.88 30.46 -9.68
N ARG A 122 -0.17 29.64 -9.73
CA ARG A 122 -0.42 28.57 -8.76
C ARG A 122 0.34 27.31 -9.15
N THR A 123 0.75 26.51 -8.17
CA THR A 123 1.42 25.23 -8.41
C THR A 123 0.63 24.11 -7.76
N ILE A 124 0.29 23.09 -8.54
CA ILE A 124 -0.17 21.79 -8.04
C ILE A 124 1.06 20.89 -7.93
N LEU A 125 1.34 20.47 -6.70
CA LEU A 125 2.36 19.48 -6.42
C LEU A 125 1.66 18.10 -6.35
N PHE A 126 1.86 17.28 -7.37
CA PHE A 126 1.37 15.92 -7.42
C PHE A 126 2.44 14.98 -6.86
N VAL A 127 2.08 14.20 -5.85
CA VAL A 127 2.96 13.19 -5.25
C VAL A 127 2.34 11.81 -5.50
N ASP A 128 2.93 11.07 -6.44
CA ASP A 128 2.50 9.70 -6.72
C ASP A 128 3.03 8.74 -5.64
N GLU A 129 2.18 7.80 -5.22
CA GLU A 129 2.43 6.85 -4.14
C GLU A 129 2.90 7.52 -2.82
N ILE A 130 2.18 8.56 -2.39
CA ILE A 130 2.55 9.40 -1.22
C ILE A 130 2.81 8.58 0.05
N HIS A 131 2.24 7.38 0.17
CA HIS A 131 2.47 6.45 1.27
C HIS A 131 3.93 5.95 1.35
N ARG A 132 4.69 6.05 0.27
CA ARG A 132 6.13 5.70 0.24
C ARG A 132 7.01 6.78 0.85
N PHE A 133 6.51 8.00 1.03
CA PHE A 133 7.24 9.01 1.76
C PHE A 133 7.25 8.68 3.26
N ASN A 134 8.44 8.72 3.87
CA ASN A 134 8.55 8.61 5.31
C ASN A 134 7.97 9.86 6.01
N LYS A 135 7.78 9.76 7.33
CA LYS A 135 7.19 10.83 8.14
C LYS A 135 7.89 12.19 7.95
N ALA A 136 9.24 12.20 7.92
CA ALA A 136 10.00 13.44 7.76
C ALA A 136 9.80 14.10 6.37
N GLN A 137 9.62 13.29 5.32
CA GLN A 137 9.30 13.78 3.98
C GLN A 137 7.88 14.35 3.92
N GLN A 138 6.92 13.68 4.56
CA GLN A 138 5.55 14.18 4.65
C GLN A 138 5.47 15.45 5.51
N ASP A 139 6.19 15.54 6.62
CA ASP A 139 6.27 16.75 7.46
C ASP A 139 6.88 17.94 6.68
N ALA A 140 7.83 17.69 5.77
CA ALA A 140 8.44 18.72 4.95
C ALA A 140 7.46 19.39 3.95
N LEU A 141 6.33 18.76 3.63
CA LEU A 141 5.25 19.30 2.82
C LEU A 141 4.38 20.31 3.57
N LEU A 142 4.22 20.14 4.89
CA LEU A 142 3.24 20.89 5.70
C LEU A 142 3.35 22.39 5.55
N PRO A 143 4.52 23.05 5.69
CA PRO A 143 4.61 24.50 5.59
C PRO A 143 4.13 25.05 4.24
N ALA A 144 4.45 24.32 3.14
CA ALA A 144 4.09 24.76 1.80
C ALA A 144 2.60 24.54 1.47
N VAL A 145 1.97 23.56 2.12
CA VAL A 145 0.52 23.31 2.04
C VAL A 145 -0.24 24.32 2.90
N GLU A 146 0.25 24.61 4.10
CA GLU A 146 -0.37 25.55 5.05
C GLU A 146 -0.36 26.99 4.54
N ASP A 147 0.76 27.44 4.00
CA ASP A 147 0.89 28.81 3.48
C ASP A 147 0.32 28.95 2.06
N GLY A 148 -0.17 27.88 1.45
CA GLY A 148 -0.72 27.85 0.10
C GLY A 148 0.31 28.08 -1.02
N THR A 149 1.61 27.83 -0.75
CA THR A 149 2.66 27.81 -1.78
C THR A 149 2.38 26.73 -2.81
N VAL A 150 1.90 25.57 -2.38
CA VAL A 150 1.46 24.48 -3.24
C VAL A 150 0.04 24.04 -2.89
N THR A 151 -0.71 23.60 -3.89
CA THR A 151 -1.87 22.74 -3.70
C THR A 151 -1.39 21.30 -3.83
N LEU A 152 -1.42 20.55 -2.74
CA LEU A 152 -0.99 19.15 -2.74
C LEU A 152 -2.08 18.25 -3.34
N ILE A 153 -1.72 17.41 -4.29
CA ILE A 153 -2.52 16.25 -4.69
C ILE A 153 -1.67 15.00 -4.47
N GLY A 154 -1.92 14.29 -3.37
CA GLY A 154 -1.29 12.99 -3.13
C GLY A 154 -2.10 11.88 -3.80
N ALA A 155 -1.44 10.94 -4.46
CA ALA A 155 -2.07 9.71 -4.95
C ALA A 155 -1.54 8.51 -4.15
N THR A 156 -2.42 7.58 -3.84
CA THR A 156 -2.05 6.36 -3.12
C THR A 156 -2.99 5.20 -3.47
N THR A 157 -2.45 4.00 -3.48
CA THR A 157 -3.21 2.75 -3.55
C THR A 157 -3.53 2.23 -2.15
N GLU A 158 -2.81 2.66 -1.11
CA GLU A 158 -2.99 2.23 0.26
C GLU A 158 -3.94 3.16 1.04
N ASN A 159 -4.55 2.64 2.12
CA ASN A 159 -5.48 3.43 2.92
C ASN A 159 -4.75 4.62 3.58
N PRO A 160 -5.09 5.86 3.20
CA PRO A 160 -4.38 7.04 3.67
C PRO A 160 -4.46 7.26 5.17
N SER A 161 -5.46 6.68 5.85
CA SER A 161 -5.61 6.81 7.30
C SER A 161 -4.48 6.13 8.10
N PHE A 162 -3.77 5.18 7.49
CA PHE A 162 -2.64 4.50 8.12
C PHE A 162 -1.29 5.03 7.68
N GLU A 163 -1.20 5.49 6.43
CA GLU A 163 0.08 5.77 5.76
C GLU A 163 0.38 7.26 5.62
N VAL A 164 -0.65 8.13 5.68
CA VAL A 164 -0.47 9.57 5.58
C VAL A 164 -0.60 10.19 6.97
N ILE A 165 0.33 11.08 7.32
CA ILE A 165 0.32 11.74 8.63
C ILE A 165 -0.97 12.54 8.85
N SER A 166 -1.49 12.52 10.08
CA SER A 166 -2.74 13.18 10.44
C SER A 166 -2.75 14.69 10.14
N ALA A 167 -1.59 15.34 10.21
CA ALA A 167 -1.43 16.74 9.89
C ALA A 167 -1.69 17.07 8.41
N LEU A 168 -1.32 16.21 7.46
CA LEU A 168 -1.67 16.36 6.04
C LEU A 168 -3.13 15.99 5.78
N LEU A 169 -3.63 14.93 6.42
CA LEU A 169 -5.03 14.51 6.28
C LEU A 169 -6.01 15.59 6.72
N SER A 170 -5.73 16.27 7.84
CA SER A 170 -6.59 17.37 8.33
C SER A 170 -6.66 18.59 7.39
N ARG A 171 -5.70 18.73 6.48
CA ARG A 171 -5.60 19.81 5.50
C ARG A 171 -5.95 19.40 4.08
N SER A 172 -6.30 18.14 3.88
CA SER A 172 -6.58 17.57 2.56
C SER A 172 -7.95 16.92 2.53
N ARG A 173 -8.59 16.92 1.35
CA ARG A 173 -9.82 16.15 1.12
C ARG A 173 -9.47 14.79 0.57
N ILE A 174 -9.91 13.73 1.23
CA ILE A 174 -9.75 12.37 0.71
C ILE A 174 -10.85 12.14 -0.32
N LEU A 175 -10.45 11.73 -1.52
CA LEU A 175 -11.34 11.39 -2.63
C LEU A 175 -11.02 9.97 -3.08
N THR A 176 -12.02 9.08 -2.96
CA THR A 176 -11.88 7.68 -3.33
C THR A 176 -12.23 7.49 -4.80
N LEU A 177 -11.29 6.92 -5.55
CA LEU A 177 -11.51 6.47 -6.92
C LEU A 177 -11.81 4.96 -6.88
N ASN A 178 -12.95 4.59 -7.45
CA ASN A 178 -13.36 3.19 -7.52
C ASN A 178 -12.66 2.46 -8.68
N PRO A 179 -12.52 1.13 -8.63
CA PRO A 179 -12.18 0.33 -9.80
C PRO A 179 -13.12 0.67 -10.96
N LEU A 180 -12.61 0.70 -12.17
CA LEU A 180 -13.46 0.89 -13.35
C LEU A 180 -14.35 -0.36 -13.55
N SER A 181 -15.59 -0.16 -13.92
CA SER A 181 -16.46 -1.25 -14.32
C SER A 181 -16.01 -1.86 -15.65
N GLU A 182 -16.41 -3.09 -15.93
CA GLU A 182 -16.12 -3.77 -17.21
C GLU A 182 -16.52 -2.92 -18.42
N LYS A 183 -17.72 -2.28 -18.37
CA LYS A 183 -18.20 -1.39 -19.44
C LYS A 183 -17.35 -0.14 -19.63
N GLU A 184 -16.84 0.41 -18.56
CA GLU A 184 -15.92 1.56 -18.61
C GLU A 184 -14.59 1.17 -19.25
N VAL A 185 -14.05 0.01 -18.87
CA VAL A 185 -12.83 -0.53 -19.48
C VAL A 185 -13.05 -0.87 -20.96
N GLU A 186 -14.16 -1.51 -21.31
CA GLU A 186 -14.56 -1.73 -22.73
C GLU A 186 -14.58 -0.43 -23.53
N THR A 187 -15.15 0.63 -22.95
CA THR A 187 -15.21 1.94 -23.60
C THR A 187 -13.81 2.49 -23.87
N ILE A 188 -12.88 2.32 -22.95
CA ILE A 188 -11.48 2.74 -23.10
C ILE A 188 -10.79 1.91 -24.19
N ILE A 189 -10.97 0.59 -24.18
CA ILE A 189 -10.42 -0.32 -25.22
C ILE A 189 -10.93 0.08 -26.61
N ARG A 190 -12.24 0.25 -26.78
CA ARG A 190 -12.83 0.63 -28.06
C ARG A 190 -12.34 1.99 -28.55
N ARG A 191 -12.19 2.96 -27.66
CA ARG A 191 -11.57 4.25 -28.01
C ARG A 191 -10.12 4.10 -28.47
N ALA A 192 -9.34 3.22 -27.85
CA ALA A 192 -7.96 2.98 -28.25
C ALA A 192 -7.87 2.27 -29.62
N LEU A 193 -8.78 1.36 -29.92
CA LEU A 193 -8.87 0.69 -31.22
C LEU A 193 -9.27 1.64 -32.35
N ALA A 194 -10.16 2.61 -32.07
CA ALA A 194 -10.71 3.53 -33.09
C ALA A 194 -9.88 4.81 -33.29
N ASN A 195 -8.93 5.12 -32.41
CA ASN A 195 -8.19 6.38 -32.46
C ASN A 195 -6.97 6.26 -33.39
N GLU A 196 -6.93 7.08 -34.45
CA GLU A 196 -5.85 7.09 -35.43
C GLU A 196 -4.60 7.83 -34.94
N GLU A 197 -4.77 8.90 -34.15
CA GLU A 197 -3.66 9.75 -33.70
C GLU A 197 -2.85 9.12 -32.56
N ARG A 198 -3.56 8.58 -31.56
CA ARG A 198 -2.99 8.14 -30.28
C ARG A 198 -3.15 6.64 -30.03
N GLY A 199 -4.08 6.02 -30.72
CA GLY A 199 -4.48 4.63 -30.52
C GLY A 199 -3.79 3.65 -31.46
N LEU A 200 -4.53 2.62 -31.82
CA LEU A 200 -4.06 1.50 -32.62
C LEU A 200 -4.76 1.40 -34.00
N ALA A 201 -5.65 2.34 -34.35
CA ALA A 201 -6.46 2.26 -35.57
C ALA A 201 -5.59 2.10 -36.83
N THR A 202 -4.42 2.75 -36.88
CA THR A 202 -3.46 2.67 -38.02
C THR A 202 -2.86 1.28 -38.21
N LEU A 203 -2.95 0.40 -37.25
CA LEU A 203 -2.49 -1.00 -37.30
C LEU A 203 -3.59 -1.95 -37.79
N HIS A 204 -4.78 -1.44 -38.07
CA HIS A 204 -5.97 -2.17 -38.52
C HIS A 204 -6.27 -3.44 -37.68
N PRO A 205 -6.42 -3.29 -36.32
CA PRO A 205 -6.71 -4.43 -35.46
C PRO A 205 -8.15 -4.91 -35.65
N GLU A 206 -8.34 -6.19 -35.88
CA GLU A 206 -9.62 -6.87 -35.83
C GLU A 206 -9.71 -7.69 -34.54
N ILE A 207 -10.66 -7.35 -33.69
CA ILE A 207 -10.91 -8.03 -32.42
C ILE A 207 -12.42 -8.19 -32.21
N SER A 208 -12.86 -9.39 -31.83
CA SER A 208 -14.29 -9.64 -31.57
C SER A 208 -14.77 -8.98 -30.27
N ASP A 209 -16.06 -8.66 -30.20
CA ASP A 209 -16.67 -8.12 -29.00
C ASP A 209 -16.49 -9.02 -27.77
N GLN A 210 -16.51 -10.35 -27.98
CA GLN A 210 -16.26 -11.31 -26.88
C GLN A 210 -14.84 -11.20 -26.32
N LEU A 211 -13.83 -10.99 -27.17
CA LEU A 211 -12.45 -10.80 -26.73
C LEU A 211 -12.24 -9.45 -26.04
N ILE A 212 -12.94 -8.40 -26.49
CA ILE A 212 -12.93 -7.10 -25.80
C ILE A 212 -13.53 -7.23 -24.39
N GLN A 213 -14.66 -7.91 -24.24
CA GLN A 213 -15.28 -8.15 -22.94
C GLN A 213 -14.37 -8.99 -22.02
N ARG A 214 -13.74 -10.04 -22.58
CA ARG A 214 -12.80 -10.86 -21.84
C ARG A 214 -11.58 -10.06 -21.36
N LEU A 215 -11.02 -9.20 -22.21
CA LEU A 215 -9.92 -8.31 -21.84
C LEU A 215 -10.33 -7.34 -20.75
N ALA A 216 -11.52 -6.72 -20.86
CA ALA A 216 -12.05 -5.79 -19.87
C ALA A 216 -12.26 -6.47 -18.50
N ASN A 217 -12.81 -7.69 -18.50
CA ASN A 217 -13.00 -8.47 -17.28
C ASN A 217 -11.66 -8.85 -16.63
N SER A 218 -10.71 -9.35 -17.44
CA SER A 218 -9.38 -9.76 -16.96
C SER A 218 -8.57 -8.59 -16.41
N ALA A 219 -8.85 -7.36 -16.82
CA ALA A 219 -8.17 -6.17 -16.32
C ALA A 219 -8.59 -5.78 -14.89
N GLY A 220 -9.67 -6.33 -14.34
CA GLY A 220 -10.08 -6.10 -12.96
C GLY A 220 -10.31 -4.62 -12.60
N GLY A 221 -10.66 -3.77 -13.58
CA GLY A 221 -10.86 -2.33 -13.39
C GLY A 221 -9.61 -1.46 -13.54
N ASP A 222 -8.48 -2.04 -13.97
CA ASP A 222 -7.24 -1.33 -14.28
C ASP A 222 -7.14 -1.03 -15.79
N ALA A 223 -7.41 0.23 -16.18
CA ALA A 223 -7.30 0.67 -17.57
C ALA A 223 -5.89 0.58 -18.14
N ARG A 224 -4.85 0.75 -17.31
CA ARG A 224 -3.45 0.68 -17.74
C ARG A 224 -3.09 -0.75 -18.15
N MET A 225 -3.52 -1.73 -17.35
CA MET A 225 -3.33 -3.15 -17.65
C MET A 225 -4.08 -3.55 -18.92
N ALA A 226 -5.34 -3.12 -19.07
CA ALA A 226 -6.13 -3.39 -20.28
C ALA A 226 -5.46 -2.85 -21.55
N LEU A 227 -4.99 -1.61 -21.51
CA LEU A 227 -4.34 -0.97 -22.66
C LEU A 227 -2.98 -1.58 -22.98
N ALA A 228 -2.19 -1.95 -21.94
CA ALA A 228 -0.90 -2.62 -22.16
C ALA A 228 -1.07 -4.02 -22.77
N ALA A 229 -2.05 -4.79 -22.30
CA ALA A 229 -2.37 -6.10 -22.86
C ALA A 229 -2.91 -5.98 -24.31
N LEU A 230 -3.75 -4.99 -24.58
CA LEU A 230 -4.25 -4.70 -25.92
C LEU A 230 -3.10 -4.35 -26.88
N GLU A 231 -2.20 -3.45 -26.48
CA GLU A 231 -1.02 -3.04 -27.26
C GLU A 231 -0.15 -4.26 -27.58
N ALA A 232 0.17 -5.06 -26.57
CA ALA A 232 0.98 -6.27 -26.75
C ALA A 232 0.31 -7.29 -27.68
N ALA A 233 -1.00 -7.49 -27.59
CA ALA A 233 -1.74 -8.40 -28.46
C ALA A 233 -1.71 -7.92 -29.93
N VAL A 234 -1.94 -6.63 -30.16
CA VAL A 234 -1.94 -6.05 -31.52
C VAL A 234 -0.52 -6.07 -32.14
N GLU A 235 0.50 -5.69 -31.36
CA GLU A 235 1.88 -5.65 -31.85
C GLU A 235 2.46 -7.04 -32.14
N SER A 236 2.11 -8.04 -31.33
CA SER A 236 2.57 -9.42 -31.54
C SER A 236 1.87 -10.12 -32.71
N THR A 237 0.69 -9.63 -33.13
CA THR A 237 -0.08 -10.20 -34.21
C THR A 237 0.46 -9.72 -35.58
N LYS A 238 0.83 -10.64 -36.46
CA LYS A 238 1.26 -10.30 -37.82
C LYS A 238 0.05 -9.89 -38.67
N PRO A 239 0.20 -8.87 -39.55
CA PRO A 239 -0.86 -8.49 -40.47
C PRO A 239 -1.12 -9.62 -41.48
N ASP A 240 -2.36 -9.81 -41.85
CA ASP A 240 -2.79 -10.72 -42.91
C ASP A 240 -2.50 -10.16 -44.30
N LYS A 241 -2.99 -10.84 -45.36
CA LYS A 241 -2.82 -10.39 -46.76
C LYS A 241 -3.53 -9.07 -47.08
N ARG A 242 -4.49 -8.63 -46.21
CA ARG A 242 -5.23 -7.37 -46.34
C ARG A 242 -4.62 -6.26 -45.49
N GLY A 243 -3.58 -6.58 -44.70
CA GLY A 243 -2.96 -5.68 -43.74
C GLY A 243 -3.68 -5.62 -42.40
N GLU A 244 -4.68 -6.49 -42.17
CA GLU A 244 -5.46 -6.55 -40.93
C GLU A 244 -4.77 -7.44 -39.92
N ARG A 245 -4.85 -7.06 -38.62
CA ARG A 245 -4.29 -7.84 -37.51
C ARG A 245 -5.43 -8.48 -36.74
N VAL A 246 -5.73 -9.73 -37.06
CA VAL A 246 -6.81 -10.49 -36.43
C VAL A 246 -6.34 -11.03 -35.06
N ILE A 247 -6.86 -10.48 -33.98
CA ILE A 247 -6.52 -10.87 -32.62
C ILE A 247 -7.31 -12.14 -32.27
N THR A 248 -6.59 -13.20 -31.89
CA THR A 248 -7.18 -14.47 -31.45
C THR A 248 -7.18 -14.59 -29.91
N ASP A 249 -7.88 -15.62 -29.40
CA ASP A 249 -7.90 -15.92 -27.99
C ASP A 249 -6.50 -16.25 -27.46
N GLU A 250 -5.71 -17.00 -28.22
CA GLU A 250 -4.35 -17.38 -27.86
C GLU A 250 -3.43 -16.16 -27.72
N THR A 251 -3.48 -15.22 -28.69
CA THR A 251 -2.67 -13.99 -28.65
C THR A 251 -3.08 -13.11 -27.49
N LEU A 252 -4.36 -13.06 -27.14
CA LEU A 252 -4.86 -12.30 -26.01
C LEU A 252 -4.42 -12.92 -24.67
N VAL A 253 -4.49 -14.24 -24.53
CA VAL A 253 -4.03 -14.95 -23.31
C VAL A 253 -2.53 -14.76 -23.09
N GLU A 254 -1.72 -14.85 -24.17
CA GLU A 254 -0.27 -14.60 -24.08
C GLU A 254 0.03 -13.16 -23.67
N ALA A 255 -0.69 -12.18 -24.24
CA ALA A 255 -0.54 -10.77 -23.89
C ALA A 255 -0.96 -10.48 -22.44
N LEU A 256 -2.06 -11.08 -21.96
CA LEU A 256 -2.51 -10.97 -20.56
C LEU A 256 -1.52 -11.63 -19.60
N GLY A 257 -0.96 -12.79 -19.94
CA GLY A 257 0.06 -13.45 -19.12
C GLY A 257 1.28 -12.55 -18.91
N ARG A 258 1.73 -11.84 -19.92
CA ARG A 258 2.82 -10.86 -19.81
C ARG A 258 2.45 -9.65 -18.97
N ALA A 259 1.20 -9.18 -19.03
CA ALA A 259 0.72 -8.03 -18.26
C ALA A 259 0.50 -8.36 -16.78
N GLN A 260 0.10 -9.57 -16.43
CA GLN A 260 -0.11 -10.01 -15.04
C GLN A 260 1.19 -10.13 -14.23
N PHE A 261 2.37 -10.30 -14.85
CA PHE A 261 3.65 -10.28 -14.15
C PHE A 261 4.02 -8.92 -13.52
N ALA A 262 3.29 -7.86 -13.87
CA ALA A 262 3.42 -6.53 -13.26
C ALA A 262 2.52 -6.34 -12.02
N TYR A 263 2.14 -7.43 -11.31
CA TYR A 263 1.32 -7.39 -10.11
C TYR A 263 1.93 -6.50 -9.04
N ASP A 264 1.16 -5.54 -8.56
CA ASP A 264 1.55 -4.60 -7.50
C ASP A 264 1.59 -5.31 -6.14
N LYS A 265 2.80 -5.64 -5.67
CA LYS A 265 3.06 -6.36 -4.41
C LYS A 265 2.62 -5.60 -3.14
N GLY A 266 2.09 -4.40 -3.25
CA GLY A 266 1.70 -3.53 -2.14
C GLY A 266 0.30 -2.94 -2.25
N GLY A 267 -0.55 -3.39 -3.18
CA GLY A 267 -1.89 -2.85 -3.40
C GLY A 267 -2.93 -3.27 -2.36
N GLU A 268 -4.08 -2.58 -2.34
CA GLU A 268 -5.21 -2.85 -1.43
C GLU A 268 -5.71 -4.30 -1.53
N GLU A 269 -5.67 -4.91 -2.73
CA GLU A 269 -6.08 -6.31 -2.92
C GLU A 269 -5.18 -7.28 -2.16
N HIS A 270 -3.87 -7.01 -2.06
CA HIS A 270 -2.95 -7.80 -1.26
C HIS A 270 -3.34 -7.82 0.23
N TYR A 271 -3.71 -6.66 0.80
CA TYR A 271 -4.19 -6.58 2.17
C TYR A 271 -5.57 -7.24 2.35
N ASN A 272 -6.45 -7.14 1.35
CA ASN A 272 -7.77 -7.79 1.36
C ASN A 272 -7.63 -9.32 1.33
N LEU A 273 -6.74 -9.86 0.51
CA LEU A 273 -6.43 -11.29 0.45
C LEU A 273 -5.83 -11.79 1.77
N ALA A 274 -4.88 -11.05 2.34
CA ALA A 274 -4.30 -11.36 3.65
C ALA A 274 -5.37 -11.33 4.76
N SER A 275 -6.27 -10.35 4.73
CA SER A 275 -7.38 -10.23 5.68
C SER A 275 -8.36 -11.40 5.53
N ALA A 276 -8.65 -11.82 4.29
CA ALA A 276 -9.51 -12.97 4.02
C ALA A 276 -8.89 -14.27 4.52
N LEU A 277 -7.59 -14.48 4.28
CA LEU A 277 -6.84 -15.64 4.81
C LEU A 277 -6.92 -15.68 6.35
N ILE A 278 -6.60 -14.59 7.03
CA ILE A 278 -6.59 -14.53 8.50
C ILE A 278 -8.00 -14.75 9.08
N LYS A 279 -9.04 -14.15 8.49
CA LYS A 279 -10.43 -14.35 8.92
C LYS A 279 -10.91 -15.79 8.72
N SER A 280 -10.52 -16.44 7.62
CA SER A 280 -10.83 -17.85 7.36
C SER A 280 -10.16 -18.75 8.38
N LEU A 281 -8.87 -18.50 8.69
CA LEU A 281 -8.13 -19.24 9.73
C LEU A 281 -8.77 -19.06 11.13
N ARG A 282 -9.18 -17.82 11.46
CA ARG A 282 -9.89 -17.50 12.70
C ARG A 282 -11.22 -18.25 12.82
N ASN A 283 -11.92 -18.38 11.72
CA ASN A 283 -13.19 -19.14 11.64
C ASN A 283 -12.99 -20.67 11.52
N SER A 284 -11.76 -21.17 11.58
CA SER A 284 -11.42 -22.59 11.42
C SER A 284 -11.86 -23.20 10.08
N ASP A 285 -12.04 -22.36 9.04
CA ASP A 285 -12.36 -22.81 7.70
C ASP A 285 -11.09 -23.17 6.93
N VAL A 286 -10.74 -24.46 6.92
CA VAL A 286 -9.54 -24.98 6.24
C VAL A 286 -9.61 -24.73 4.73
N ASN A 287 -10.77 -24.93 4.11
CA ASN A 287 -10.90 -24.84 2.65
C ASN A 287 -10.78 -23.40 2.17
N ALA A 288 -11.47 -22.46 2.83
CA ALA A 288 -11.31 -21.04 2.52
C ALA A 288 -9.88 -20.56 2.79
N SER A 289 -9.24 -21.01 3.87
CA SER A 289 -7.85 -20.65 4.19
C SER A 289 -6.88 -21.10 3.09
N LEU A 290 -7.04 -22.31 2.58
CA LEU A 290 -6.23 -22.83 1.48
C LEU A 290 -6.48 -22.07 0.17
N TYR A 291 -7.71 -21.74 -0.12
CA TYR A 291 -8.07 -20.97 -1.31
C TYR A 291 -7.41 -19.57 -1.28
N TRP A 292 -7.51 -18.85 -0.16
CA TRP A 292 -6.93 -17.53 -0.03
C TRP A 292 -5.40 -17.58 0.00
N LEU A 293 -4.78 -18.62 0.60
CA LEU A 293 -3.34 -18.85 0.50
C LEU A 293 -2.91 -19.00 -0.96
N ALA A 294 -3.59 -19.87 -1.71
CA ALA A 294 -3.31 -20.09 -3.13
C ALA A 294 -3.44 -18.79 -3.95
N ARG A 295 -4.54 -18.01 -3.73
CA ARG A 295 -4.74 -16.71 -4.36
C ARG A 295 -3.62 -15.71 -4.06
N MET A 296 -3.09 -15.70 -2.83
CA MET A 296 -1.95 -14.84 -2.46
C MET A 296 -0.67 -15.26 -3.18
N ILE A 297 -0.40 -16.58 -3.25
CA ILE A 297 0.81 -17.11 -3.91
C ILE A 297 0.76 -16.87 -5.42
N GLU A 298 -0.35 -17.20 -6.08
CA GLU A 298 -0.56 -16.94 -7.52
C GLU A 298 -0.51 -15.45 -7.85
N GLY A 299 -0.99 -14.60 -6.94
CA GLY A 299 -0.86 -13.15 -7.03
C GLY A 299 0.54 -12.62 -6.76
N GLY A 300 1.55 -13.46 -6.54
CA GLY A 300 2.95 -13.06 -6.33
C GLY A 300 3.24 -12.43 -4.97
N ALA A 301 2.40 -12.69 -3.95
CA ALA A 301 2.66 -12.24 -2.60
C ALA A 301 3.98 -12.81 -2.07
N ASP A 302 4.73 -11.98 -1.33
CA ASP A 302 5.95 -12.42 -0.67
C ASP A 302 5.65 -13.55 0.34
N PRO A 303 6.23 -14.76 0.17
CA PRO A 303 6.03 -15.87 1.10
C PRO A 303 6.40 -15.51 2.55
N VAL A 304 7.39 -14.63 2.73
CA VAL A 304 7.80 -14.14 4.06
C VAL A 304 6.71 -13.25 4.68
N PHE A 305 6.01 -12.46 3.88
CA PHE A 305 4.85 -11.70 4.34
C PHE A 305 3.73 -12.65 4.81
N ILE A 306 3.42 -13.67 4.02
CA ILE A 306 2.36 -14.65 4.36
C ILE A 306 2.69 -15.31 5.70
N VAL A 307 3.90 -15.84 5.85
CA VAL A 307 4.26 -16.58 7.08
C VAL A 307 4.31 -15.67 8.31
N ARG A 308 4.69 -14.39 8.17
CA ARG A 308 4.57 -13.40 9.26
C ARG A 308 3.13 -13.27 9.75
N ARG A 309 2.16 -13.24 8.84
CA ARG A 309 0.73 -13.18 9.20
C ARG A 309 0.28 -14.46 9.94
N LEU A 310 0.77 -15.62 9.53
CA LEU A 310 0.52 -16.89 10.21
C LEU A 310 1.11 -16.89 11.65
N CYS A 311 2.32 -16.38 11.84
CA CYS A 311 2.94 -16.27 13.17
C CYS A 311 2.14 -15.33 14.10
N ILE A 312 1.64 -14.20 13.57
CA ILE A 312 0.79 -13.28 14.33
C ILE A 312 -0.49 -13.99 14.78
N LEU A 313 -1.19 -14.66 13.85
CA LEU A 313 -2.42 -15.40 14.16
C LEU A 313 -2.18 -16.50 15.19
N ALA A 314 -1.05 -17.23 15.09
CA ALA A 314 -0.68 -18.28 16.04
C ALA A 314 -0.58 -17.75 17.49
N SER A 315 -0.17 -16.49 17.67
CA SER A 315 -0.07 -15.85 18.98
C SER A 315 -1.36 -15.18 19.42
N GLU A 316 -2.03 -14.48 18.48
CA GLU A 316 -3.18 -13.60 18.74
C GLU A 316 -4.48 -14.39 18.91
N ASP A 317 -4.73 -15.35 18.00
CA ASP A 317 -6.01 -16.04 17.88
C ASP A 317 -5.99 -17.51 18.38
N ILE A 318 -4.81 -18.06 18.65
CA ILE A 318 -4.64 -19.42 19.20
C ILE A 318 -3.95 -19.33 20.56
N GLY A 319 -2.78 -18.70 20.61
CA GLY A 319 -2.05 -18.44 21.86
C GLY A 319 -1.79 -19.71 22.66
N LEU A 320 -2.21 -19.68 23.94
CA LEU A 320 -2.01 -20.77 24.89
C LEU A 320 -3.04 -21.89 24.79
N ALA A 321 -4.08 -21.75 23.95
CA ALA A 321 -5.01 -22.87 23.67
C ALA A 321 -4.31 -24.02 22.94
N ASP A 322 -3.32 -23.68 22.10
CA ASP A 322 -2.41 -24.65 21.49
C ASP A 322 -1.00 -24.02 21.31
N PRO A 323 -0.10 -24.17 22.27
CA PRO A 323 1.26 -23.62 22.19
C PRO A 323 2.07 -24.11 20.99
N GLN A 324 1.72 -25.28 20.40
CA GLN A 324 2.38 -25.82 19.23
C GLN A 324 2.08 -24.97 17.97
N ALA A 325 1.00 -24.21 17.94
CA ALA A 325 0.67 -23.35 16.83
C ALA A 325 1.80 -22.36 16.50
N MET A 326 2.38 -21.72 17.52
CA MET A 326 3.53 -20.82 17.36
C MET A 326 4.77 -21.57 16.86
N VAL A 327 5.04 -22.77 17.36
CA VAL A 327 6.18 -23.59 16.94
C VAL A 327 6.07 -23.97 15.47
N GLN A 328 4.87 -24.41 15.03
CA GLN A 328 4.62 -24.76 13.63
C GLN A 328 4.75 -23.54 12.70
N ALA A 329 4.22 -22.39 13.11
CA ALA A 329 4.32 -21.17 12.31
C ALA A 329 5.78 -20.69 12.21
N ALA A 330 6.55 -20.76 13.30
CA ALA A 330 7.96 -20.36 13.31
C ALA A 330 8.81 -21.31 12.45
N ALA A 331 8.60 -22.63 12.58
CA ALA A 331 9.30 -23.62 11.76
C ALA A 331 8.99 -23.43 10.26
N ALA A 332 7.73 -23.16 9.91
CA ALA A 332 7.37 -22.83 8.52
C ALA A 332 8.08 -21.58 8.03
N ALA A 333 8.25 -20.55 8.88
CA ALA A 333 8.97 -19.33 8.53
C ALA A 333 10.45 -19.59 8.21
N GLU A 334 11.12 -20.40 9.02
CA GLU A 334 12.52 -20.78 8.82
C GLU A 334 12.69 -21.59 7.53
N ILE A 335 11.82 -22.60 7.33
CA ILE A 335 11.90 -23.49 6.16
C ILE A 335 11.63 -22.70 4.88
N VAL A 336 10.62 -21.84 4.83
CA VAL A 336 10.30 -21.00 3.66
C VAL A 336 11.49 -20.11 3.29
N GLN A 337 12.17 -19.54 4.28
CA GLN A 337 13.36 -18.71 4.04
C GLN A 337 14.56 -19.54 3.56
N LEU A 338 14.68 -20.77 4.03
CA LEU A 338 15.78 -21.67 3.69
C LEU A 338 15.67 -22.24 2.26
N ILE A 339 14.48 -22.73 1.89
CA ILE A 339 14.30 -23.45 0.62
C ILE A 339 13.74 -22.56 -0.50
N GLY A 340 13.02 -21.46 -0.17
CA GLY A 340 12.38 -20.58 -1.16
C GLY A 340 11.19 -21.23 -1.87
N MET A 341 10.72 -20.57 -2.94
CA MET A 341 9.65 -21.07 -3.80
C MET A 341 10.27 -21.81 -5.01
N PRO A 342 9.61 -22.81 -5.59
CA PRO A 342 8.22 -23.23 -5.32
C PRO A 342 8.04 -24.19 -4.13
N GLU A 343 9.09 -24.83 -3.63
CA GLU A 343 8.99 -25.87 -2.58
C GLU A 343 8.51 -25.32 -1.24
N GLY A 344 8.72 -24.03 -0.95
CA GLY A 344 8.19 -23.30 0.20
C GLY A 344 6.67 -23.30 0.32
N LEU A 345 5.96 -23.69 -0.76
CA LEU A 345 4.52 -23.90 -0.74
C LEU A 345 4.09 -24.96 0.28
N PHE A 346 4.86 -26.05 0.42
CA PHE A 346 4.49 -27.15 1.30
C PHE A 346 4.47 -26.76 2.79
N PRO A 347 5.53 -26.15 3.36
CA PRO A 347 5.49 -25.69 4.76
C PRO A 347 4.44 -24.62 5.00
N LEU A 348 4.18 -23.69 4.04
CA LEU A 348 3.10 -22.72 4.14
C LEU A 348 1.73 -23.39 4.21
N THR A 349 1.47 -24.37 3.34
CA THR A 349 0.22 -25.11 3.29
C THR A 349 0.02 -25.93 4.58
N GLN A 350 1.07 -26.63 5.05
CA GLN A 350 1.02 -27.41 6.29
C GLN A 350 0.70 -26.53 7.50
N ALA A 351 1.40 -25.39 7.64
CA ALA A 351 1.14 -24.44 8.73
C ALA A 351 -0.29 -23.88 8.65
N THR A 352 -0.77 -23.52 7.46
CA THR A 352 -2.13 -23.01 7.25
C THR A 352 -3.18 -24.04 7.69
N ILE A 353 -3.04 -25.31 7.31
CA ILE A 353 -3.96 -26.38 7.74
C ILE A 353 -3.91 -26.56 9.26
N TYR A 354 -2.71 -26.60 9.83
CA TYR A 354 -2.53 -26.76 11.26
C TYR A 354 -3.23 -25.63 12.03
N LEU A 355 -2.94 -24.38 11.68
CA LEU A 355 -3.50 -23.20 12.34
C LEU A 355 -5.03 -23.08 12.16
N ALA A 356 -5.56 -23.48 11.00
CA ALA A 356 -7.01 -23.54 10.79
C ALA A 356 -7.69 -24.53 11.76
N ARG A 357 -7.07 -25.68 12.03
CA ARG A 357 -7.62 -26.74 12.88
C ARG A 357 -7.37 -26.55 14.38
N ALA A 358 -6.40 -25.72 14.74
CA ALA A 358 -6.06 -25.47 16.14
C ALA A 358 -7.23 -24.81 16.90
N PRO A 359 -7.42 -25.10 18.19
CA PRO A 359 -8.39 -24.40 19.03
C PRO A 359 -8.09 -22.89 19.09
N LYS A 360 -9.12 -22.06 19.12
CA LYS A 360 -8.97 -20.59 19.09
C LYS A 360 -9.13 -20.01 20.49
N SER A 361 -8.22 -19.10 20.85
CA SER A 361 -8.29 -18.29 22.07
C SER A 361 -7.59 -16.95 21.85
N ASN A 362 -8.25 -15.88 22.22
CA ASN A 362 -7.67 -14.55 22.25
C ASN A 362 -7.26 -14.10 23.66
N ALA A 363 -7.12 -15.04 24.60
CA ALA A 363 -6.80 -14.74 26.01
C ALA A 363 -5.51 -13.94 26.16
N VAL A 364 -4.48 -14.23 25.33
CA VAL A 364 -3.21 -13.47 25.32
C VAL A 364 -3.43 -12.00 24.93
N LEU A 365 -4.21 -11.75 23.88
CA LEU A 365 -4.54 -10.40 23.41
C LEU A 365 -5.35 -9.64 24.47
N ARG A 366 -6.37 -10.28 25.06
CA ARG A 366 -7.19 -9.69 26.13
C ARG A 366 -6.34 -9.31 27.34
N ALA A 367 -5.48 -10.23 27.79
CA ALA A 367 -4.58 -10.01 28.92
C ALA A 367 -3.66 -8.80 28.72
N TYR A 368 -3.00 -8.74 27.57
CA TYR A 368 -2.12 -7.61 27.24
C TYR A 368 -2.90 -6.30 27.11
N SER A 369 -4.06 -6.30 26.45
CA SER A 369 -4.88 -5.11 26.27
C SER A 369 -5.36 -4.53 27.61
N ALA A 370 -5.78 -5.38 28.53
CA ALA A 370 -6.18 -4.99 29.88
C ALA A 370 -5.00 -4.43 30.69
N ALA A 371 -3.85 -5.11 30.64
CA ALA A 371 -2.63 -4.65 31.31
C ALA A 371 -2.13 -3.32 30.74
N ASN A 372 -2.14 -3.16 29.42
CA ASN A 372 -1.73 -1.93 28.75
C ASN A 372 -2.62 -0.73 29.10
N LYS A 373 -3.95 -0.94 29.17
CA LYS A 373 -4.88 0.10 29.62
C LYS A 373 -4.53 0.59 31.02
N ASP A 374 -4.38 -0.31 31.97
CA ASP A 374 -4.03 0.03 33.35
C ASP A 374 -2.63 0.67 33.46
N ALA A 375 -1.66 0.19 32.65
CA ALA A 375 -0.31 0.76 32.60
C ALA A 375 -0.30 2.23 32.11
N VAL A 376 -1.15 2.58 31.13
CA VAL A 376 -1.32 3.98 30.70
C VAL A 376 -1.94 4.84 31.81
N GLU A 377 -2.99 4.34 32.45
CA GLU A 377 -3.68 5.06 33.54
C GLU A 377 -2.79 5.24 34.77
N THR A 378 -1.90 4.29 35.08
CA THR A 378 -1.02 4.28 36.26
C THR A 378 0.45 4.59 35.92
N ALA A 379 0.75 5.20 34.79
CA ALA A 379 2.12 5.47 34.31
C ALA A 379 2.98 6.28 35.30
N ARG A 380 2.35 7.01 36.25
CA ARG A 380 3.04 7.80 37.30
C ARG A 380 3.17 7.07 38.62
N GLU A 381 2.55 5.90 38.79
CA GLU A 381 2.69 5.13 39.98
C GLU A 381 4.09 4.54 40.12
N PRO A 382 4.72 4.66 41.27
CA PRO A 382 6.06 4.14 41.46
C PRO A 382 6.06 2.61 41.55
N VAL A 383 7.11 1.97 41.05
CA VAL A 383 7.33 0.54 41.26
C VAL A 383 7.44 0.27 42.80
N PRO A 384 6.76 -0.73 43.36
CA PRO A 384 6.84 -1.08 44.74
C PRO A 384 8.30 -1.22 45.27
N LEU A 385 8.58 -0.73 46.45
CA LEU A 385 9.98 -0.64 46.96
C LEU A 385 10.65 -2.02 47.05
N HIS A 386 9.93 -3.06 47.42
CA HIS A 386 10.47 -4.41 47.52
C HIS A 386 10.89 -5.00 46.17
N LEU A 387 10.30 -4.54 45.05
CA LEU A 387 10.67 -4.97 43.68
C LEU A 387 11.86 -4.18 43.11
N ARG A 388 12.29 -3.10 43.77
CA ARG A 388 13.40 -2.28 43.27
C ARG A 388 14.75 -2.84 43.69
N ASN A 389 15.72 -2.87 42.78
CA ASN A 389 17.08 -3.30 43.13
C ASN A 389 17.85 -2.20 43.88
N ALA A 390 18.45 -2.54 45.00
CA ALA A 390 19.29 -1.65 45.82
C ALA A 390 20.77 -1.73 45.39
N VAL A 391 21.14 -1.01 44.33
CA VAL A 391 22.51 -1.05 43.75
C VAL A 391 23.50 -0.19 44.53
N THR A 392 23.03 0.84 45.26
CA THR A 392 23.88 1.75 46.02
C THR A 392 23.54 1.74 47.52
N PRO A 393 24.48 2.16 48.43
CA PRO A 393 24.16 2.30 49.86
C PRO A 393 22.98 3.23 50.14
N LEU A 394 22.82 4.30 49.36
CA LEU A 394 21.69 5.22 49.48
C LEU A 394 20.37 4.51 49.16
N MET A 395 20.31 3.70 48.09
CA MET A 395 19.11 2.94 47.71
C MET A 395 18.74 1.94 48.80
N LYS A 396 19.73 1.27 49.44
CA LYS A 396 19.47 0.41 50.60
C LYS A 396 18.86 1.18 51.78
N HIS A 397 19.40 2.39 52.04
CA HIS A 397 18.87 3.25 53.08
C HIS A 397 17.45 3.73 52.79
N LEU A 398 17.09 3.95 51.54
CA LEU A 398 15.74 4.29 51.07
C LEU A 398 14.79 3.09 51.02
N GLY A 399 15.21 1.90 51.44
CA GLY A 399 14.35 0.72 51.57
C GLY A 399 14.15 -0.06 50.25
N TYR A 400 14.99 0.14 49.24
CA TYR A 400 14.91 -0.63 48.01
C TYR A 400 15.26 -2.08 48.24
N GLY A 401 14.41 -3.02 47.75
CA GLY A 401 14.55 -4.46 47.94
C GLY A 401 14.20 -4.96 49.36
N LYS A 402 13.82 -4.06 50.27
CA LYS A 402 13.41 -4.45 51.62
C LYS A 402 12.09 -5.23 51.54
N GLU A 403 12.01 -6.34 52.30
CA GLU A 403 10.84 -7.23 52.35
C GLU A 403 10.62 -8.06 51.07
N TYR A 404 11.54 -8.04 50.08
CA TYR A 404 11.47 -8.97 49.00
C TYR A 404 11.77 -10.40 49.44
N ARG A 405 10.82 -11.30 49.22
CA ARG A 405 10.92 -12.74 49.57
C ARG A 405 11.16 -13.54 48.29
N TYR A 406 12.29 -14.25 48.26
CA TYR A 406 12.66 -15.04 47.09
C TYR A 406 11.88 -16.38 47.08
N VAL A 407 11.01 -16.58 46.11
CA VAL A 407 10.04 -17.68 46.01
C VAL A 407 10.70 -19.06 46.13
N HIS A 408 11.92 -19.25 45.65
CA HIS A 408 12.62 -20.53 45.77
C HIS A 408 13.07 -20.83 47.21
N ASN A 409 13.16 -19.84 48.08
CA ASN A 409 13.47 -20.02 49.51
C ASN A 409 12.22 -19.95 50.37
N ASP A 410 11.14 -19.38 49.88
CA ASP A 410 9.89 -19.14 50.58
C ASP A 410 8.68 -19.25 49.65
N ALA A 411 8.13 -20.43 49.53
CA ALA A 411 7.04 -20.73 48.62
C ALA A 411 5.76 -19.88 48.87
N ALA A 412 5.51 -19.48 50.14
CA ALA A 412 4.36 -18.63 50.50
C ALA A 412 4.46 -17.20 49.90
N ALA A 413 5.67 -16.76 49.58
CA ALA A 413 5.88 -15.44 48.95
C ALA A 413 5.13 -15.26 47.61
N LYS A 414 4.86 -16.36 46.91
CA LYS A 414 4.11 -16.36 45.67
C LYS A 414 2.70 -15.78 45.81
N ASP A 415 2.02 -16.15 46.89
CA ASP A 415 0.61 -15.80 47.12
C ASP A 415 0.44 -14.58 48.02
N GLU A 416 1.41 -14.28 48.87
CA GLU A 416 1.34 -13.20 49.86
C GLU A 416 1.95 -11.88 49.40
N MET A 417 2.92 -11.91 48.46
CA MET A 417 3.62 -10.72 48.02
C MET A 417 2.89 -10.03 46.85
N ASN A 418 2.49 -8.77 47.04
CA ASN A 418 1.90 -7.98 45.94
C ASN A 418 2.98 -7.42 45.02
N SER A 419 2.97 -7.87 43.78
CA SER A 419 3.93 -7.43 42.73
C SER A 419 3.41 -6.29 41.85
N LEU A 420 2.17 -5.83 42.04
CA LEU A 420 1.60 -4.70 41.31
C LEU A 420 1.66 -3.40 42.15
N PRO A 421 1.57 -2.22 41.54
CA PRO A 421 1.33 -0.97 42.23
C PRO A 421 0.08 -1.10 43.16
N GLU A 422 0.06 -0.38 44.28
CA GLU A 422 -1.00 -0.54 45.28
C GLU A 422 -2.42 -0.31 44.72
N LYS A 423 -2.56 0.60 43.73
CA LYS A 423 -3.84 0.85 43.03
C LYS A 423 -4.34 -0.32 42.20
N LEU A 424 -3.45 -1.23 41.83
CA LEU A 424 -3.74 -2.41 41.00
C LEU A 424 -3.68 -3.71 41.81
N ARG A 425 -3.60 -3.62 43.12
CA ARG A 425 -3.52 -4.79 43.99
C ARG A 425 -4.73 -5.72 43.78
N GLY A 426 -4.42 -7.01 43.59
CA GLY A 426 -5.43 -8.03 43.32
C GLY A 426 -5.98 -8.05 41.88
N LYS A 427 -5.48 -7.20 40.98
CA LYS A 427 -5.88 -7.21 39.57
C LYS A 427 -5.41 -8.50 38.89
N VAL A 428 -6.31 -9.15 38.14
CA VAL A 428 -6.03 -10.31 37.32
C VAL A 428 -6.12 -9.89 35.85
N TYR A 429 -5.09 -10.15 35.07
CA TYR A 429 -5.05 -9.83 33.64
C TYR A 429 -5.22 -11.06 32.76
N PHE A 430 -4.70 -12.18 33.18
CA PHE A 430 -4.77 -13.42 32.40
C PHE A 430 -5.74 -14.41 33.04
N GLU A 431 -6.77 -14.75 32.30
CA GLU A 431 -7.73 -15.81 32.59
C GLU A 431 -7.74 -16.79 31.41
N SER A 432 -7.61 -18.11 31.70
CA SER A 432 -7.70 -19.12 30.65
C SER A 432 -9.17 -19.35 30.26
N ASP A 433 -9.44 -19.55 28.96
CA ASP A 433 -10.82 -19.80 28.49
C ASP A 433 -11.41 -21.12 29.03
N GLN A 434 -10.58 -22.01 29.61
CA GLN A 434 -11.05 -23.26 30.23
C GLN A 434 -11.78 -23.04 31.56
N THR A 435 -11.62 -21.87 32.21
CA THR A 435 -12.29 -21.56 33.49
C THR A 435 -13.77 -21.17 33.33
N THR A 436 -14.21 -20.83 32.10
CA THR A 436 -15.60 -20.42 31.82
C THR A 436 -16.53 -21.59 31.52
N GLU A 437 -16.02 -22.73 31.03
CA GLU A 437 -16.86 -23.91 30.74
C GLU A 437 -17.21 -24.70 32.01
N ASP A 438 -16.38 -24.68 33.05
CA ASP A 438 -16.68 -25.38 34.32
C ASP A 438 -17.71 -24.66 35.20
N THR A 439 -17.86 -23.33 35.04
CA THR A 439 -18.86 -22.54 35.79
C THR A 439 -20.26 -22.56 35.18
N GLU A 440 -20.43 -22.98 33.90
CA GLU A 440 -21.75 -23.15 33.27
C GLU A 440 -22.31 -24.58 33.40
N LYS A 441 -21.49 -25.57 33.81
CA LYS A 441 -21.97 -26.94 34.05
C LYS A 441 -22.49 -27.16 35.47
N ASP A 442 -22.26 -26.23 36.40
CA ASP A 442 -22.75 -26.27 37.78
C ASP A 442 -23.93 -25.32 38.07
N LYS A 443 -24.60 -24.83 37.02
CA LYS A 443 -25.89 -24.12 37.12
C LYS A 443 -26.96 -24.85 36.30
#